data_2687aa873ff78c8ef1ec9d23b7684abb
#
_entry.id   2687aa873ff78c8ef1ec9d23b7684abb
#
_cell.length_a   1.000
_cell.length_b   1.000
_cell.length_c   1.000
_cell.angle_alpha   90.00
_cell.angle_beta   90.00
_cell.angle_gamma   90.00
#
_symmetry.space_group_name_H-M   'P 1'
#
loop_
_entity.id
_entity.type
_entity.pdbx_description
1 polymer ?
#
loop_
_entity_poly.entity_id
_entity_poly.type
_entity_poly.pdbx_seq_one_letter_code
_entity_poly.pdbx_strand_id
1 'polypeptide(L)'
;MARFDHSAIFKHPMMTVSRTDTAKASRSARKEADDAPIELGELSEMLGYALKRAQLRIFEDFLRCVAPLQLTPAQFSVLLLLDRNPGRNQTEIANTLGILRPNFVAMLDTLESRELCARVRSASDRRSHHLVLTDKGRTTLARAKKLVAAKHEARLNELLGPSNRTALVAMLTRVANEF
;
A
#
# COMPACT_ATOMS: atom_id res chain seq x y z
N MET A 1 -0.27 -49.52 81.10
CA MET A 1 -1.27 -49.89 80.10
C MET A 1 -1.98 -48.64 79.66
N ALA A 2 -1.43 -47.93 78.62
CA ALA A 2 -1.94 -46.64 78.13
C ALA A 2 -2.63 -46.96 76.77
N ARG A 3 -3.91 -46.58 76.68
CA ARG A 3 -4.70 -46.68 75.44
C ARG A 3 -4.35 -45.42 74.57
N PHE A 4 -3.84 -45.65 73.38
CA PHE A 4 -3.71 -44.63 72.35
C PHE A 4 -5.07 -44.36 71.70
N ASP A 5 -5.54 -43.12 71.75
CA ASP A 5 -6.70 -42.65 71.07
C ASP A 5 -6.32 -42.23 69.62
N HIS A 6 -6.97 -42.79 68.63
CA HIS A 6 -6.69 -42.68 67.18
C HIS A 6 -7.71 -41.79 66.47
N SER A 7 -8.04 -40.60 67.02
CA SER A 7 -9.08 -39.79 66.34
C SER A 7 -8.69 -38.30 66.11
N ALA A 8 -7.49 -38.06 65.58
CA ALA A 8 -7.11 -36.68 65.23
C ALA A 8 -6.14 -36.57 64.02
N ILE A 9 -6.53 -37.11 62.88
CA ILE A 9 -5.83 -36.81 61.64
C ILE A 9 -6.89 -36.71 60.50
N PHE A 10 -6.81 -35.62 59.75
CA PHE A 10 -7.55 -35.21 58.55
C PHE A 10 -8.74 -34.26 58.76
N LYS A 11 -8.39 -32.99 58.96
CA LYS A 11 -9.19 -31.89 58.43
C LYS A 11 -8.28 -31.02 57.56
N HIS A 12 -8.10 -31.39 56.32
CA HIS A 12 -7.66 -30.46 55.29
C HIS A 12 -8.92 -29.77 54.75
N PRO A 13 -8.96 -28.42 54.65
CA PRO A 13 -10.02 -27.76 53.92
C PRO A 13 -9.81 -28.02 52.44
N MET A 14 -10.69 -28.73 51.78
CA MET A 14 -10.82 -28.73 50.34
C MET A 14 -11.06 -27.30 49.87
N MET A 15 -10.05 -26.65 49.31
CA MET A 15 -10.26 -25.46 48.53
C MET A 15 -11.10 -25.82 47.31
N THR A 16 -12.36 -25.53 47.36
CA THR A 16 -13.27 -25.56 46.21
C THR A 16 -12.88 -24.40 45.30
N VAL A 17 -12.02 -24.62 44.31
CA VAL A 17 -11.78 -23.67 43.24
C VAL A 17 -13.10 -23.52 42.49
N SER A 18 -13.69 -22.33 42.62
CA SER A 18 -14.99 -22.01 41.98
C SER A 18 -14.86 -22.11 40.46
N ARG A 19 -15.78 -22.81 39.82
CA ARG A 19 -15.89 -22.93 38.35
C ARG A 19 -15.95 -21.57 37.64
N THR A 20 -16.32 -20.51 38.37
CA THR A 20 -16.36 -19.12 37.88
C THR A 20 -14.97 -18.51 37.76
N ASP A 21 -14.01 -18.87 38.63
CA ASP A 21 -12.64 -18.32 38.59
C ASP A 21 -11.81 -18.87 37.44
N THR A 22 -11.99 -20.18 37.13
CA THR A 22 -11.34 -20.84 35.98
C THR A 22 -11.86 -20.30 34.64
N ALA A 23 -13.15 -20.03 34.52
CA ALA A 23 -13.75 -19.45 33.32
C ALA A 23 -13.31 -17.98 33.08
N LYS A 24 -13.14 -17.21 34.15
CA LYS A 24 -12.66 -15.83 34.07
C LYS A 24 -11.18 -15.76 33.72
N ALA A 25 -10.35 -16.63 34.30
CA ALA A 25 -8.93 -16.73 33.97
C ALA A 25 -8.68 -17.20 32.52
N SER A 26 -9.47 -18.17 32.02
CA SER A 26 -9.37 -18.62 30.63
C SER A 26 -9.82 -17.54 29.62
N ARG A 27 -10.80 -16.72 29.98
CA ARG A 27 -11.28 -15.60 29.16
C ARG A 27 -10.29 -14.43 29.13
N SER A 28 -9.60 -14.15 30.25
CA SER A 28 -8.53 -13.15 30.33
C SER A 28 -7.30 -13.57 29.51
N ALA A 29 -6.85 -14.80 29.66
CA ALA A 29 -5.73 -15.34 28.90
C ALA A 29 -6.00 -15.39 27.37
N ARG A 30 -7.26 -15.66 26.98
CA ARG A 30 -7.68 -15.65 25.57
C ARG A 30 -7.72 -14.23 25.00
N LYS A 31 -8.12 -13.25 25.81
CA LYS A 31 -8.13 -11.85 25.41
C LYS A 31 -6.71 -11.28 25.32
N GLU A 32 -5.81 -11.66 26.21
CA GLU A 32 -4.38 -11.28 26.15
C GLU A 32 -3.66 -11.91 24.96
N ALA A 33 -4.03 -13.13 24.57
CA ALA A 33 -3.52 -13.78 23.35
C ALA A 33 -4.07 -13.14 22.07
N ASP A 34 -5.33 -12.65 22.08
CA ASP A 34 -5.95 -11.92 20.95
C ASP A 34 -5.33 -10.52 20.74
N ASP A 35 -4.83 -9.89 21.80
CA ASP A 35 -4.20 -8.55 21.76
C ASP A 35 -2.67 -8.59 21.55
N ALA A 36 -2.04 -9.76 21.57
CA ALA A 36 -0.62 -9.91 21.34
C ALA A 36 -0.28 -9.63 19.86
N PRO A 37 0.77 -8.85 19.58
CA PRO A 37 1.20 -8.59 18.20
C PRO A 37 1.58 -9.91 17.52
N ILE A 38 1.10 -10.10 16.28
CA ILE A 38 1.44 -11.28 15.49
C ILE A 38 2.94 -11.26 15.18
N GLU A 39 3.63 -12.30 15.56
CA GLU A 39 5.04 -12.48 15.22
C GLU A 39 5.18 -12.83 13.74
N LEU A 40 5.99 -12.05 13.04
CA LEU A 40 6.19 -12.22 11.59
C LEU A 40 7.21 -13.32 11.26
N GLY A 41 8.07 -13.69 12.20
CA GLY A 41 9.13 -14.66 11.97
C GLY A 41 9.95 -14.35 10.71
N GLU A 42 10.23 -15.38 9.92
CA GLU A 42 10.98 -15.28 8.66
C GLU A 42 10.33 -14.34 7.62
N LEU A 43 9.03 -14.09 7.72
CA LEU A 43 8.32 -13.19 6.80
C LEU A 43 8.89 -11.77 6.82
N SER A 44 9.38 -11.34 7.99
CA SER A 44 9.99 -9.99 8.16
C SER A 44 11.28 -9.80 7.36
N GLU A 45 11.97 -10.88 7.01
CA GLU A 45 13.23 -10.88 6.26
C GLU A 45 13.01 -11.00 4.75
N MET A 46 11.79 -11.33 4.32
CA MET A 46 11.46 -11.50 2.91
C MET A 46 11.35 -10.17 2.17
N LEU A 47 12.19 -9.98 1.13
CA LEU A 47 12.18 -8.77 0.30
C LEU A 47 10.79 -8.46 -0.28
N GLY A 48 10.08 -9.48 -0.79
CA GLY A 48 8.74 -9.31 -1.36
C GLY A 48 7.73 -8.77 -0.35
N TYR A 49 7.80 -9.22 0.90
CA TYR A 49 6.97 -8.72 1.98
C TYR A 49 7.31 -7.26 2.34
N ALA A 50 8.60 -6.95 2.47
CA ALA A 50 9.07 -5.59 2.74
C ALA A 50 8.62 -4.62 1.65
N LEU A 51 8.79 -4.98 0.36
CA LEU A 51 8.32 -4.21 -0.79
C LEU A 51 6.80 -3.99 -0.75
N LYS A 52 6.03 -5.06 -0.48
CA LYS A 52 4.58 -4.95 -0.38
C LYS A 52 4.14 -4.00 0.73
N ARG A 53 4.77 -4.09 1.91
CA ARG A 53 4.49 -3.21 3.05
C ARG A 53 4.83 -1.75 2.73
N ALA A 54 6.00 -1.52 2.13
CA ALA A 54 6.45 -0.19 1.71
C ALA A 54 5.50 0.40 0.66
N GLN A 55 5.14 -0.37 -0.38
CA GLN A 55 4.21 0.05 -1.41
C GLN A 55 2.87 0.51 -0.85
N LEU A 56 2.28 -0.25 0.08
CA LEU A 56 1.00 0.12 0.70
C LEU A 56 1.09 1.48 1.41
N ARG A 57 2.16 1.71 2.19
CA ARG A 57 2.35 2.96 2.93
C ARG A 57 2.66 4.15 2.03
N ILE A 58 3.49 3.95 1.01
CA ILE A 58 3.82 4.98 0.01
C ILE A 58 2.57 5.39 -0.76
N PHE A 59 1.74 4.43 -1.19
CA PHE A 59 0.51 4.72 -1.92
C PHE A 59 -0.54 5.41 -1.05
N GLU A 60 -0.70 4.99 0.20
CA GLU A 60 -1.59 5.65 1.15
C GLU A 60 -1.20 7.12 1.38
N ASP A 61 0.09 7.39 1.57
CA ASP A 61 0.60 8.75 1.72
C ASP A 61 0.42 9.59 0.45
N PHE A 62 0.68 9.00 -0.72
CA PHE A 62 0.43 9.65 -2.02
C PHE A 62 -1.05 10.03 -2.16
N LEU A 63 -1.97 9.10 -1.90
CA LEU A 63 -3.41 9.35 -2.00
C LEU A 63 -3.86 10.49 -1.09
N ARG A 64 -3.37 10.53 0.15
CA ARG A 64 -3.62 11.66 1.07
C ARG A 64 -3.10 12.98 0.51
N CYS A 65 -1.90 12.94 -0.08
CA CYS A 65 -1.26 14.12 -0.65
C CYS A 65 -2.06 14.73 -1.81
N VAL A 66 -2.58 13.90 -2.72
CA VAL A 66 -3.32 14.34 -3.91
C VAL A 66 -4.84 14.23 -3.77
N ALA A 67 -5.36 13.98 -2.57
CA ALA A 67 -6.79 13.86 -2.31
C ALA A 67 -7.65 15.00 -2.91
N PRO A 68 -7.23 16.29 -2.86
CA PRO A 68 -8.00 17.39 -3.46
C PRO A 68 -8.12 17.30 -4.99
N LEU A 69 -7.27 16.49 -5.63
CA LEU A 69 -7.28 16.30 -7.08
C LEU A 69 -7.90 14.97 -7.49
N GLN A 70 -8.27 14.11 -6.53
CA GLN A 70 -8.88 12.79 -6.76
C GLN A 70 -8.11 11.95 -7.79
N LEU A 71 -6.78 11.95 -7.69
CA LEU A 71 -5.89 11.15 -8.54
C LEU A 71 -5.40 9.92 -7.79
N THR A 72 -5.30 8.81 -8.50
CA THR A 72 -4.55 7.63 -8.03
C THR A 72 -3.09 7.73 -8.49
N PRO A 73 -2.15 6.98 -7.86
CA PRO A 73 -0.76 6.90 -8.33
C PRO A 73 -0.66 6.54 -9.81
N ALA A 74 -1.44 5.54 -10.26
CA ALA A 74 -1.46 5.12 -11.67
C ALA A 74 -1.97 6.22 -12.60
N GLN A 75 -3.06 6.92 -12.25
CA GLN A 75 -3.57 8.05 -13.03
C GLN A 75 -2.57 9.20 -13.11
N PHE A 76 -1.89 9.52 -12.01
CA PHE A 76 -0.82 10.52 -12.00
C PHE A 76 0.33 10.11 -12.94
N SER A 77 0.73 8.83 -12.92
CA SER A 77 1.77 8.31 -13.81
C SER A 77 1.37 8.40 -15.28
N VAL A 78 0.11 8.09 -15.60
CA VAL A 78 -0.42 8.26 -16.98
C VAL A 78 -0.30 9.72 -17.41
N LEU A 79 -0.78 10.68 -16.60
CA LEU A 79 -0.71 12.11 -16.94
C LEU A 79 0.75 12.57 -17.11
N LEU A 80 1.67 12.09 -16.27
CA LEU A 80 3.11 12.37 -16.41
C LEU A 80 3.69 11.86 -17.73
N LEU A 81 3.35 10.63 -18.12
CA LEU A 81 3.84 10.05 -19.37
C LEU A 81 3.27 10.78 -20.59
N LEU A 82 1.99 11.15 -20.57
CA LEU A 82 1.37 11.93 -21.65
C LEU A 82 1.98 13.33 -21.80
N ASP A 83 2.34 13.98 -20.69
CA ASP A 83 3.03 15.28 -20.68
C ASP A 83 4.41 15.20 -21.33
N ARG A 84 5.14 14.12 -21.10
CA ARG A 84 6.50 13.90 -21.60
C ARG A 84 6.56 13.30 -22.99
N ASN A 85 5.51 12.59 -23.40
CA ASN A 85 5.48 11.80 -24.63
C ASN A 85 4.17 12.05 -25.40
N PRO A 86 3.96 13.26 -25.93
CA PRO A 86 2.75 13.54 -26.69
C PRO A 86 2.67 12.66 -27.93
N GLY A 87 1.46 12.23 -28.27
CA GLY A 87 1.21 11.44 -29.47
C GLY A 87 1.44 9.93 -29.34
N ARG A 88 1.76 9.42 -28.15
CA ARG A 88 1.84 7.95 -27.90
C ARG A 88 0.46 7.34 -27.85
N ASN A 89 0.38 6.07 -28.29
CA ASN A 89 -0.86 5.32 -28.23
C ASN A 89 -1.07 4.66 -26.84
N GLN A 90 -2.30 4.20 -26.61
CA GLN A 90 -2.67 3.60 -25.33
C GLN A 90 -1.88 2.33 -24.99
N THR A 91 -1.47 1.53 -25.98
CA THR A 91 -0.73 0.29 -25.77
C THR A 91 0.69 0.58 -25.29
N GLU A 92 1.36 1.58 -25.88
CA GLU A 92 2.68 2.01 -25.47
C GLU A 92 2.69 2.49 -24.01
N ILE A 93 1.73 3.33 -23.63
CA ILE A 93 1.64 3.85 -22.26
C ILE A 93 1.31 2.74 -21.25
N ALA A 94 0.36 1.85 -21.59
CA ALA A 94 0.00 0.72 -20.74
C ALA A 94 1.19 -0.21 -20.48
N ASN A 95 1.92 -0.57 -21.53
CA ASN A 95 3.10 -1.43 -21.43
C ASN A 95 4.21 -0.77 -20.61
N THR A 96 4.47 0.52 -20.80
CA THR A 96 5.47 1.27 -20.01
C THR A 96 5.14 1.26 -18.52
N LEU A 97 3.86 1.28 -18.17
CA LEU A 97 3.40 1.26 -16.76
C LEU A 97 3.18 -0.15 -16.22
N GLY A 98 3.34 -1.21 -17.03
CA GLY A 98 3.04 -2.58 -16.61
C GLY A 98 1.56 -2.80 -16.28
N ILE A 99 0.65 -2.03 -16.88
CA ILE A 99 -0.78 -2.11 -16.60
C ILE A 99 -1.46 -2.97 -17.66
N LEU A 100 -2.23 -3.95 -17.22
CA LEU A 100 -3.01 -4.80 -18.12
C LEU A 100 -3.99 -3.94 -18.94
N ARG A 101 -4.08 -4.23 -20.24
CA ARG A 101 -4.85 -3.44 -21.20
C ARG A 101 -6.31 -3.14 -20.77
N PRO A 102 -7.11 -4.09 -20.25
CA PRO A 102 -8.46 -3.79 -19.80
C PRO A 102 -8.52 -2.75 -18.68
N ASN A 103 -7.60 -2.88 -17.71
CA ASN A 103 -7.50 -1.95 -16.58
C ASN A 103 -7.06 -0.56 -17.04
N PHE A 104 -6.14 -0.51 -18.02
CA PHE A 104 -5.69 0.76 -18.59
C PHE A 104 -6.81 1.48 -19.35
N VAL A 105 -7.62 0.76 -20.13
CA VAL A 105 -8.78 1.32 -20.85
C VAL A 105 -9.78 1.94 -19.86
N ALA A 106 -10.17 1.22 -18.81
CA ALA A 106 -11.08 1.72 -17.79
C ALA A 106 -10.53 2.97 -17.06
N MET A 107 -9.23 2.98 -16.80
CA MET A 107 -8.55 4.12 -16.20
C MET A 107 -8.55 5.33 -17.15
N LEU A 108 -8.27 5.10 -18.42
CA LEU A 108 -8.24 6.13 -19.44
C LEU A 108 -9.63 6.74 -19.65
N ASP A 109 -10.68 5.91 -19.69
CA ASP A 109 -12.08 6.36 -19.77
C ASP A 109 -12.44 7.26 -18.59
N THR A 110 -11.95 6.92 -17.38
CA THR A 110 -12.10 7.77 -16.19
C THR A 110 -11.38 9.12 -16.35
N LEU A 111 -10.16 9.13 -16.90
CA LEU A 111 -9.42 10.38 -17.14
C LEU A 111 -10.09 11.24 -18.22
N GLU A 112 -10.60 10.62 -19.27
CA GLU A 112 -11.34 11.33 -20.34
C GLU A 112 -12.66 11.90 -19.84
N SER A 113 -13.44 11.14 -19.07
CA SER A 113 -14.71 11.64 -18.49
C SER A 113 -14.51 12.85 -17.58
N ARG A 114 -13.29 12.98 -17.00
CA ARG A 114 -12.86 14.13 -16.21
C ARG A 114 -12.21 15.23 -17.06
N GLU A 115 -12.13 15.04 -18.36
CA GLU A 115 -11.50 15.97 -19.30
C GLU A 115 -10.01 16.21 -19.01
N LEU A 116 -9.29 15.22 -18.48
CA LEU A 116 -7.85 15.35 -18.16
C LEU A 116 -6.97 14.92 -19.34
N CYS A 117 -7.47 14.03 -20.19
CA CYS A 117 -6.82 13.60 -21.43
C CYS A 117 -7.88 13.38 -22.52
N ALA A 118 -7.43 13.17 -23.73
CA ALA A 118 -8.29 12.86 -24.87
C ALA A 118 -7.61 11.88 -25.82
N ARG A 119 -8.43 11.04 -26.49
CA ARG A 119 -8.03 10.23 -27.64
C ARG A 119 -8.20 11.04 -28.91
N VAL A 120 -7.12 11.30 -29.63
CA VAL A 120 -7.11 12.01 -30.90
C VAL A 120 -6.78 11.02 -32.02
N ARG A 121 -7.52 11.04 -33.11
CA ARG A 121 -7.21 10.20 -34.28
C ARG A 121 -5.86 10.55 -34.84
N SER A 122 -5.06 9.56 -35.19
CA SER A 122 -3.80 9.78 -35.87
C SER A 122 -4.04 10.32 -37.28
N ALA A 123 -3.25 11.32 -37.68
CA ALA A 123 -3.29 11.82 -39.05
C ALA A 123 -2.71 10.83 -40.06
N SER A 124 -1.77 9.99 -39.62
CA SER A 124 -1.06 9.01 -40.45
C SER A 124 -1.78 7.64 -40.52
N ASP A 125 -2.54 7.27 -39.48
CA ASP A 125 -3.29 6.00 -39.44
C ASP A 125 -4.66 6.21 -38.78
N ARG A 126 -5.70 6.17 -39.58
CA ARG A 126 -7.09 6.35 -39.14
C ARG A 126 -7.58 5.29 -38.14
N ARG A 127 -6.87 4.18 -37.97
CA ARG A 127 -7.21 3.10 -37.03
C ARG A 127 -6.55 3.28 -35.68
N SER A 128 -5.55 4.17 -35.59
CA SER A 128 -4.84 4.44 -34.35
C SER A 128 -5.29 5.76 -33.70
N HIS A 129 -5.28 5.76 -32.36
CA HIS A 129 -5.57 6.94 -31.55
C HIS A 129 -4.32 7.27 -30.74
N HIS A 130 -3.96 8.53 -30.73
CA HIS A 130 -2.95 9.10 -29.87
C HIS A 130 -3.59 9.67 -28.60
N LEU A 131 -2.87 9.59 -27.52
CA LEU A 131 -3.29 10.17 -26.25
C LEU A 131 -2.62 11.54 -26.07
N VAL A 132 -3.42 12.51 -25.66
CA VAL A 132 -2.94 13.85 -25.37
C VAL A 132 -3.51 14.38 -24.06
N LEU A 133 -2.74 15.21 -23.36
CA LEU A 133 -3.26 15.98 -22.24
C LEU A 133 -4.12 17.14 -22.76
N THR A 134 -5.24 17.40 -22.09
CA THR A 134 -6.01 18.61 -22.25
C THR A 134 -5.39 19.76 -21.44
N ASP A 135 -5.85 20.99 -21.60
CA ASP A 135 -5.42 22.13 -20.78
C ASP A 135 -5.76 21.92 -19.30
N LYS A 136 -6.95 21.34 -19.04
CA LYS A 136 -7.34 20.94 -17.69
C LYS A 136 -6.44 19.85 -17.12
N GLY A 137 -6.04 18.89 -17.95
CA GLY A 137 -5.07 17.85 -17.59
C GLY A 137 -3.71 18.44 -17.24
N ARG A 138 -3.18 19.35 -18.04
CA ARG A 138 -1.92 20.06 -17.78
C ARG A 138 -1.97 20.84 -16.46
N THR A 139 -3.03 21.60 -16.25
CA THR A 139 -3.23 22.36 -15.02
C THR A 139 -3.32 21.45 -13.79
N THR A 140 -4.09 20.37 -13.91
CA THR A 140 -4.24 19.38 -12.83
C THR A 140 -2.91 18.69 -12.51
N LEU A 141 -2.17 18.27 -13.54
CA LEU A 141 -0.84 17.68 -13.39
C LEU A 141 0.16 18.63 -12.73
N ALA A 142 0.18 19.90 -13.13
CA ALA A 142 1.06 20.90 -12.53
C ALA A 142 0.79 21.09 -11.02
N ARG A 143 -0.49 21.10 -10.62
CA ARG A 143 -0.89 21.13 -9.20
C ARG A 143 -0.48 19.85 -8.47
N ALA A 144 -0.70 18.69 -9.09
CA ALA A 144 -0.31 17.40 -8.51
C ALA A 144 1.19 17.30 -8.30
N LYS A 145 2.02 17.70 -9.29
CA LYS A 145 3.49 17.75 -9.16
C LYS A 145 3.93 18.59 -7.96
N LYS A 146 3.32 19.75 -7.74
CA LYS A 146 3.64 20.63 -6.59
C LYS A 146 3.30 19.95 -5.26
N LEU A 147 2.11 19.34 -5.15
CA LEU A 147 1.69 18.64 -3.93
C LEU A 147 2.59 17.43 -3.63
N VAL A 148 2.87 16.62 -4.65
CA VAL A 148 3.73 15.44 -4.53
C VAL A 148 5.13 15.85 -4.11
N ALA A 149 5.75 16.83 -4.76
CA ALA A 149 7.08 17.28 -4.42
C ALA A 149 7.17 17.86 -3.00
N ALA A 150 6.22 18.73 -2.61
CA ALA A 150 6.25 19.42 -1.34
C ALA A 150 5.89 18.56 -0.12
N LYS A 151 5.12 17.49 -0.31
CA LYS A 151 4.61 16.67 0.80
C LYS A 151 5.14 15.24 0.73
N HIS A 152 4.85 14.54 -0.35
CA HIS A 152 5.16 13.12 -0.50
C HIS A 152 6.66 12.86 -0.67
N GLU A 153 7.27 13.47 -1.68
CA GLU A 153 8.71 13.30 -1.97
C GLU A 153 9.59 13.89 -0.87
N ALA A 154 9.18 15.03 -0.30
CA ALA A 154 9.90 15.62 0.82
C ALA A 154 9.94 14.69 2.03
N ARG A 155 8.81 14.05 2.37
CA ARG A 155 8.73 13.07 3.47
C ARG A 155 9.60 11.83 3.21
N LEU A 156 9.61 11.32 1.97
CA LEU A 156 10.48 10.19 1.60
C LEU A 156 11.96 10.57 1.67
N ASN A 157 12.33 11.79 1.28
CA ASN A 157 13.69 12.30 1.41
C ASN A 157 14.11 12.47 2.87
N GLU A 158 13.21 12.95 3.72
CA GLU A 158 13.45 13.06 5.17
C GLU A 158 13.67 11.68 5.81
N LEU A 159 12.84 10.70 5.45
CA LEU A 159 12.90 9.35 6.01
C LEU A 159 14.16 8.58 5.59
N LEU A 160 14.53 8.65 4.32
CA LEU A 160 15.60 7.84 3.74
C LEU A 160 16.94 8.57 3.64
N GLY A 161 16.91 9.88 3.54
CA GLY A 161 18.04 10.68 3.07
C GLY A 161 18.23 10.58 1.55
N PRO A 162 18.84 11.60 0.92
CA PRO A 162 18.91 11.69 -0.55
C PRO A 162 19.74 10.56 -1.18
N SER A 163 20.85 10.17 -0.54
CA SER A 163 21.73 9.11 -1.06
C SER A 163 21.06 7.74 -1.03
N ASN A 164 20.45 7.38 0.11
CA ASN A 164 19.76 6.09 0.25
C ASN A 164 18.53 6.01 -0.65
N ARG A 165 17.80 7.12 -0.79
CA ARG A 165 16.67 7.20 -1.72
C ARG A 165 17.11 6.92 -3.16
N THR A 166 18.18 7.55 -3.62
CA THR A 166 18.72 7.32 -4.96
C THR A 166 19.16 5.88 -5.16
N ALA A 167 19.89 5.32 -4.18
CA ALA A 167 20.33 3.92 -4.23
C ALA A 167 19.14 2.94 -4.23
N LEU A 168 18.11 3.19 -3.42
CA LEU A 168 16.91 2.37 -3.38
C LEU A 168 16.16 2.37 -4.71
N VAL A 169 15.98 3.55 -5.32
CA VAL A 169 15.34 3.66 -6.65
C VAL A 169 16.14 2.87 -7.69
N ALA A 170 17.47 2.97 -7.69
CA ALA A 170 18.32 2.23 -8.63
C ALA A 170 18.18 0.71 -8.43
N MET A 171 18.20 0.22 -7.19
CA MET A 171 18.01 -1.21 -6.88
C MET A 171 16.64 -1.72 -7.31
N LEU A 172 15.57 -0.98 -7.01
CA LEU A 172 14.21 -1.36 -7.42
C LEU A 172 14.04 -1.34 -8.93
N THR A 173 14.65 -0.37 -9.63
CA THR A 173 14.63 -0.31 -11.09
C THR A 173 15.34 -1.51 -11.70
N ARG A 174 16.48 -1.92 -11.12
CA ARG A 174 17.21 -3.11 -11.56
C ARG A 174 16.36 -4.36 -11.38
N VAL A 175 15.74 -4.56 -10.23
CA VAL A 175 14.82 -5.69 -10.00
C VAL A 175 13.68 -5.69 -11.02
N ALA A 176 13.07 -4.54 -11.30
CA ALA A 176 11.96 -4.45 -12.25
C ALA A 176 12.34 -4.75 -13.72
N ASN A 177 13.61 -4.56 -14.10
CA ASN A 177 14.07 -4.75 -15.47
C ASN A 177 14.73 -6.12 -15.73
N GLU A 178 15.28 -6.75 -14.69
CA GLU A 178 16.09 -7.96 -14.80
C GLU A 178 15.38 -9.22 -14.29
N PHE A 179 14.22 -9.07 -13.64
CA PHE A 179 13.42 -10.15 -13.09
C PHE A 179 12.23 -10.47 -13.99
#